data_e39a442bc85f374609007ee5ffc6fcd6
#
_entry.id   e39a442bc85f374609007ee5ffc6fcd6
#
_cell.length_a   1.000
_cell.length_b   1.000
_cell.length_c   1.000
_cell.angle_alpha   90.00
_cell.angle_beta   90.00
_cell.angle_gamma   90.00
#
_symmetry.space_group_name_H-M   'P 1'
#
loop_
_entity.id
_entity.type
_entity.pdbx_description
1 polymer ?
#
loop_
_entity_poly.entity_id
_entity_poly.type
_entity_poly.pdbx_seq_one_letter_code
_entity_poly.pdbx_strand_id
1 'polypeptide(L)'
;MKRLAFLFSLACMLSFTACAKENNPENTDLEKEENKEFVATGWNGYYVEEMAKAYETFVETDQLPATITIEGIKYGRGKMFAAGYKLLLKIMAEPDTWQDEEVDFNDRFSCSDNVANNTITVDEISFEDYMGYMKRAYEYAEKGMALPNYVTMQSGYVDADGSKYDVRIVSLALSVGLARVFHYFKEHNELPETVSTWHTDYLRSTANCPIDNPVVVAKMEEIIAGKKTDYEKAEAIFYYSLDEWEWINYSNTSRGAVKTIQQNGGNCCDLSHAVVAMARAAGLPARYYHAQCKYKKSGSTIGHVMAQIYVDGKWYLCDPSSSGTTFGNHEAWSTMETFNGLYKALPF
;
A
#
# COMPACT_ATOMS: atom_id res chain seq x y z
N MET A 1 -31.81 -18.73 -43.64
CA MET A 1 -31.04 -19.81 -44.31
C MET A 1 -29.84 -20.17 -43.44
N LYS A 2 -29.80 -21.46 -43.03
CA LYS A 2 -28.65 -22.29 -42.59
C LYS A 2 -27.79 -21.72 -41.44
N ARG A 3 -27.95 -22.13 -40.15
CA ARG A 3 -27.47 -23.36 -39.47
C ARG A 3 -25.97 -23.62 -39.63
N LEU A 4 -25.21 -23.54 -38.48
CA LEU A 4 -24.50 -24.73 -37.97
C LEU A 4 -24.10 -24.54 -36.49
N ALA A 5 -24.60 -25.44 -35.67
CA ALA A 5 -24.19 -25.71 -34.32
C ALA A 5 -23.03 -26.72 -34.34
N PHE A 6 -22.08 -26.60 -33.36
CA PHE A 6 -21.26 -27.76 -33.00
C PHE A 6 -21.21 -27.89 -31.47
N LEU A 7 -21.97 -28.89 -31.04
CA LEU A 7 -21.86 -29.56 -29.74
C LEU A 7 -20.70 -30.57 -29.80
N PHE A 8 -19.84 -30.57 -28.79
CA PHE A 8 -19.15 -31.80 -28.40
C PHE A 8 -19.24 -31.98 -26.89
N SER A 9 -20.14 -32.89 -26.52
CA SER A 9 -20.21 -33.58 -25.25
C SER A 9 -19.33 -34.81 -25.36
N LEU A 10 -18.50 -35.12 -24.35
CA LEU A 10 -18.14 -36.50 -24.11
C LEU A 10 -17.96 -36.71 -22.59
N ALA A 11 -18.95 -37.31 -22.02
CA ALA A 11 -18.88 -37.99 -20.75
C ALA A 11 -18.09 -39.29 -20.89
N CYS A 12 -17.25 -39.62 -19.94
CA CYS A 12 -16.80 -40.98 -19.73
C CYS A 12 -16.94 -41.32 -18.25
N MET A 13 -17.93 -42.10 -17.96
CA MET A 13 -18.16 -42.83 -16.70
C MET A 13 -17.44 -44.18 -16.75
N LEU A 14 -17.13 -44.68 -15.54
CA LEU A 14 -16.94 -46.06 -15.11
C LEU A 14 -15.52 -46.64 -15.32
N SER A 15 -14.87 -47.18 -14.27
CA SER A 15 -15.34 -48.33 -13.54
C SER A 15 -14.56 -48.56 -12.22
N PHE A 16 -15.29 -48.91 -11.20
CA PHE A 16 -14.77 -49.49 -9.94
C PHE A 16 -14.18 -50.88 -10.22
N THR A 17 -12.98 -51.11 -9.77
CA THR A 17 -12.53 -52.45 -9.38
C THR A 17 -11.74 -52.35 -8.10
N ALA A 18 -12.33 -52.89 -7.07
CA ALA A 18 -11.66 -53.17 -5.80
C ALA A 18 -10.63 -54.28 -5.97
N CYS A 19 -9.39 -54.02 -5.55
CA CYS A 19 -8.49 -55.13 -5.16
C CYS A 19 -7.78 -54.69 -3.87
N ALA A 20 -7.99 -55.51 -2.86
CA ALA A 20 -7.38 -55.37 -1.53
C ALA A 20 -5.96 -55.94 -1.50
N LYS A 21 -5.20 -55.39 -0.51
CA LYS A 21 -3.91 -55.84 0.04
C LYS A 21 -2.65 -55.35 -0.69
N GLU A 22 -1.89 -54.45 -0.04
CA GLU A 22 -0.86 -54.85 0.92
C GLU A 22 -0.39 -53.60 1.69
N ASN A 23 -0.26 -53.75 3.01
CA ASN A 23 0.36 -52.79 3.91
C ASN A 23 1.85 -52.70 3.61
N ASN A 24 2.29 -51.49 3.26
CA ASN A 24 3.67 -51.08 3.49
C ASN A 24 3.63 -49.63 4.04
N PRO A 25 4.05 -49.38 5.26
CA PRO A 25 4.19 -48.05 5.78
C PRO A 25 5.51 -47.51 5.27
N GLU A 26 5.52 -46.95 4.07
CA GLU A 26 6.57 -46.01 3.70
C GLU A 26 6.31 -44.70 4.41
N ASN A 27 7.15 -44.52 5.39
CA ASN A 27 7.42 -43.33 6.17
C ASN A 27 7.75 -42.17 5.22
N THR A 28 6.75 -41.41 4.82
CA THR A 28 6.99 -40.07 4.30
C THR A 28 7.11 -39.16 5.50
N ASP A 29 8.30 -39.16 6.11
CA ASP A 29 8.77 -37.99 6.86
C ASP A 29 8.76 -36.79 5.91
N LEU A 30 7.64 -36.11 5.86
CA LEU A 30 7.61 -34.69 5.48
C LEU A 30 8.43 -34.04 6.61
N GLU A 31 9.72 -33.85 6.37
CA GLU A 31 10.55 -32.96 7.14
C GLU A 31 9.78 -31.64 7.19
N LYS A 32 9.15 -31.35 8.32
CA LYS A 32 8.77 -30.01 8.68
C LYS A 32 10.10 -29.26 8.68
N GLU A 33 10.33 -28.39 7.69
CA GLU A 33 11.35 -27.37 7.79
C GLU A 33 11.10 -26.67 9.13
N GLU A 34 11.94 -26.96 10.11
CA GLU A 34 12.00 -26.23 11.35
C GLU A 34 12.30 -24.78 10.94
N ASN A 35 11.32 -23.91 11.14
CA ASN A 35 11.51 -22.48 11.04
C ASN A 35 12.63 -22.12 12.03
N LYS A 36 13.86 -22.02 11.54
CA LYS A 36 15.00 -21.64 12.37
C LYS A 36 14.72 -20.24 12.87
N GLU A 37 14.53 -20.11 14.18
CA GLU A 37 14.39 -18.83 14.84
C GLU A 37 15.59 -17.93 14.46
N PHE A 38 15.30 -16.71 14.01
CA PHE A 38 16.35 -15.75 13.65
C PHE A 38 17.20 -15.42 14.89
N VAL A 39 18.49 -15.67 14.80
CA VAL A 39 19.45 -15.34 15.86
C VAL A 39 20.40 -14.27 15.32
N ALA A 40 20.32 -13.06 15.89
CA ALA A 40 21.23 -11.98 15.55
C ALA A 40 22.64 -12.26 16.06
N THR A 41 23.61 -12.21 15.17
CA THR A 41 25.03 -12.26 15.52
C THR A 41 25.78 -11.13 14.83
N GLY A 42 26.71 -10.52 15.57
CA GLY A 42 27.50 -9.39 15.07
C GLY A 42 26.67 -8.17 14.69
N TRP A 43 27.31 -7.16 14.17
CA TRP A 43 26.70 -5.88 13.83
C TRP A 43 25.56 -6.03 12.79
N ASN A 44 25.76 -6.86 11.76
CA ASN A 44 24.77 -7.08 10.71
C ASN A 44 23.48 -7.68 11.26
N GLY A 45 23.56 -8.67 12.15
CA GLY A 45 22.40 -9.28 12.79
C GLY A 45 21.66 -8.29 13.68
N TYR A 46 22.38 -7.50 14.48
CA TYR A 46 21.79 -6.43 15.31
C TYR A 46 21.13 -5.34 14.45
N TYR A 47 21.72 -5.03 13.29
CA TYR A 47 21.10 -4.09 12.36
C TYR A 47 19.72 -4.60 11.87
N VAL A 48 19.61 -5.88 11.49
CA VAL A 48 18.33 -6.49 11.09
C VAL A 48 17.30 -6.38 12.20
N GLU A 49 17.68 -6.70 13.45
CA GLU A 49 16.77 -6.59 14.60
C GLU A 49 16.29 -5.16 14.84
N GLU A 50 17.19 -4.18 14.82
CA GLU A 50 16.84 -2.79 15.07
C GLU A 50 15.98 -2.20 13.92
N MET A 51 16.21 -2.60 12.68
CA MET A 51 15.36 -2.21 11.55
C MET A 51 13.99 -2.87 11.63
N ALA A 52 13.88 -4.12 12.06
CA ALA A 52 12.60 -4.77 12.31
C ALA A 52 11.80 -4.05 13.41
N LYS A 53 12.41 -3.68 14.53
CA LYS A 53 11.80 -2.87 15.58
C LYS A 53 11.41 -1.47 15.09
N ALA A 54 12.22 -0.88 14.20
CA ALA A 54 11.87 0.41 13.57
C ALA A 54 10.61 0.31 12.72
N TYR A 55 10.41 -0.83 12.03
CA TYR A 55 9.19 -1.09 11.30
C TYR A 55 7.98 -1.29 12.22
N GLU A 56 8.12 -2.06 13.30
CA GLU A 56 7.07 -2.23 14.31
C GLU A 56 6.64 -0.87 14.89
N THR A 57 7.61 -0.02 15.27
CA THR A 57 7.34 1.35 15.73
C THR A 57 6.61 2.18 14.66
N PHE A 58 7.02 2.05 13.39
CA PHE A 58 6.35 2.73 12.29
C PHE A 58 4.90 2.25 12.12
N VAL A 59 4.65 0.95 12.25
CA VAL A 59 3.30 0.37 12.21
C VAL A 59 2.43 0.93 13.32
N GLU A 60 2.94 1.11 14.53
CA GLU A 60 2.20 1.64 15.67
C GLU A 60 1.96 3.15 15.62
N THR A 61 2.96 3.92 15.16
CA THR A 61 2.99 5.39 15.35
C THR A 61 2.88 6.21 14.07
N ASP A 62 2.93 5.58 12.89
CA ASP A 62 3.08 6.23 11.58
C ASP A 62 4.40 7.00 11.40
N GLN A 63 5.38 6.78 12.27
CA GLN A 63 6.64 7.49 12.24
C GLN A 63 7.81 6.52 12.26
N LEU A 64 8.58 6.48 11.18
CA LEU A 64 9.85 5.77 11.20
C LEU A 64 10.79 6.49 12.18
N PRO A 65 11.39 5.78 13.14
CA PRO A 65 12.34 6.38 14.08
C PRO A 65 13.43 7.21 13.37
N ALA A 66 13.78 8.34 13.94
CA ALA A 66 14.86 9.18 13.40
C ALA A 66 16.24 8.51 13.50
N THR A 67 16.39 7.58 14.44
CA THR A 67 17.63 6.82 14.68
C THR A 67 17.33 5.41 15.14
N ILE A 68 18.21 4.47 14.81
CA ILE A 68 18.35 3.18 15.49
C ILE A 68 19.63 3.18 16.34
N THR A 69 19.73 2.23 17.28
CA THR A 69 20.91 2.13 18.15
C THR A 69 21.47 0.72 18.09
N ILE A 70 22.72 0.58 17.65
CA ILE A 70 23.43 -0.69 17.60
C ILE A 70 24.67 -0.57 18.47
N GLU A 71 24.82 -1.48 19.44
CA GLU A 71 25.95 -1.50 20.39
C GLU A 71 26.21 -0.13 21.06
N GLY A 72 25.16 0.62 21.36
CA GLY A 72 25.22 1.93 22.00
C GLY A 72 25.49 3.11 21.04
N ILE A 73 25.73 2.85 19.76
CA ILE A 73 25.96 3.87 18.74
C ILE A 73 24.66 4.19 18.01
N LYS A 74 24.34 5.48 17.90
CA LYS A 74 23.14 5.96 17.18
C LYS A 74 23.40 6.17 15.69
N TYR A 75 22.55 5.59 14.85
CA TYR A 75 22.58 5.74 13.41
C TYR A 75 21.34 6.51 12.96
N GLY A 76 21.52 7.68 12.37
CA GLY A 76 20.45 8.47 11.77
C GLY A 76 19.95 7.85 10.44
N ARG A 77 18.79 8.29 9.95
CA ARG A 77 18.12 7.71 8.76
C ARG A 77 19.00 7.59 7.53
N GLY A 78 19.86 8.57 7.24
CA GLY A 78 20.79 8.49 6.11
C GLY A 78 21.78 7.33 6.26
N LYS A 79 22.33 7.14 7.46
CA LYS A 79 23.21 6.01 7.77
C LYS A 79 22.46 4.69 7.78
N MET A 80 21.24 4.65 8.35
CA MET A 80 20.36 3.49 8.31
C MET A 80 20.14 3.04 6.86
N PHE A 81 19.83 3.98 5.98
CA PHE A 81 19.62 3.68 4.57
C PHE A 81 20.88 3.14 3.90
N ALA A 82 22.03 3.79 4.12
CA ALA A 82 23.30 3.37 3.52
C ALA A 82 23.71 1.96 3.96
N ALA A 83 23.68 1.72 5.26
CA ALA A 83 23.98 0.40 5.83
C ALA A 83 23.04 -0.68 5.32
N GLY A 84 21.74 -0.41 5.34
CA GLY A 84 20.73 -1.38 4.90
C GLY A 84 20.83 -1.74 3.44
N TYR A 85 21.10 -0.77 2.56
CA TYR A 85 21.34 -1.05 1.15
C TYR A 85 22.55 -1.98 0.96
N LYS A 86 23.66 -1.70 1.62
CA LYS A 86 24.86 -2.55 1.57
C LYS A 86 24.62 -3.93 2.16
N LEU A 87 23.88 -4.00 3.26
CA LEU A 87 23.54 -5.27 3.89
C LEU A 87 22.63 -6.13 3.01
N LEU A 88 21.65 -5.55 2.32
CA LEU A 88 20.84 -6.30 1.36
C LEU A 88 21.68 -6.86 0.23
N LEU A 89 22.63 -6.08 -0.31
CA LEU A 89 23.56 -6.59 -1.32
C LEU A 89 24.41 -7.75 -0.79
N LYS A 90 24.86 -7.69 0.47
CA LYS A 90 25.61 -8.77 1.11
C LYS A 90 24.75 -10.02 1.32
N ILE A 91 23.53 -9.89 1.83
CA ILE A 91 22.58 -11.02 1.99
C ILE A 91 22.32 -11.71 0.65
N MET A 92 22.13 -10.94 -0.41
CA MET A 92 21.91 -11.49 -1.76
C MET A 92 23.15 -12.23 -2.32
N ALA A 93 24.35 -11.77 -1.99
CA ALA A 93 25.61 -12.34 -2.49
C ALA A 93 26.12 -13.51 -1.63
N GLU A 94 25.88 -13.46 -0.34
CA GLU A 94 26.45 -14.35 0.66
C GLU A 94 25.38 -14.80 1.69
N PRO A 95 24.33 -15.51 1.27
CA PRO A 95 23.17 -15.79 2.13
C PRO A 95 23.49 -16.60 3.40
N ASP A 96 24.53 -17.41 3.37
CA ASP A 96 24.92 -18.28 4.51
C ASP A 96 25.87 -17.58 5.50
N THR A 97 26.57 -16.53 5.08
CA THR A 97 27.68 -15.90 5.84
C THR A 97 27.53 -14.38 5.98
N TRP A 98 26.38 -13.84 5.64
CA TRP A 98 26.13 -12.39 5.64
C TRP A 98 26.32 -11.71 7.03
N GLN A 99 26.25 -12.48 8.13
CA GLN A 99 26.46 -11.99 9.48
C GLN A 99 27.94 -11.90 9.90
N ASP A 100 28.83 -12.63 9.24
CA ASP A 100 30.20 -12.86 9.72
C ASP A 100 31.08 -11.62 9.67
N GLU A 101 30.82 -10.72 8.75
CA GLU A 101 31.63 -9.52 8.54
C GLU A 101 30.73 -8.28 8.41
N GLU A 102 30.99 -7.25 9.23
CA GLU A 102 30.27 -5.99 9.17
C GLU A 102 30.33 -5.35 7.76
N VAL A 103 29.19 -4.86 7.28
CA VAL A 103 29.16 -4.18 5.98
C VAL A 103 29.87 -2.83 6.06
N ASP A 104 30.70 -2.55 5.07
CA ASP A 104 31.28 -1.23 4.87
C ASP A 104 30.29 -0.30 4.18
N PHE A 105 29.94 0.80 4.83
CA PHE A 105 29.03 1.81 4.29
C PHE A 105 29.48 3.24 4.63
N ASN A 106 29.02 4.18 3.82
CA ASN A 106 29.32 5.59 4.06
C ASN A 106 28.48 6.13 5.24
N ASP A 107 29.13 6.37 6.37
CA ASP A 107 28.51 6.84 7.62
C ASP A 107 28.15 8.34 7.63
N ARG A 108 28.41 9.07 6.53
CA ARG A 108 28.17 10.52 6.43
C ARG A 108 26.84 10.88 5.78
N PHE A 109 26.08 9.89 5.28
CA PHE A 109 24.82 10.18 4.64
C PHE A 109 23.81 10.78 5.61
N SER A 110 23.15 11.84 5.15
CA SER A 110 21.99 12.45 5.79
C SER A 110 20.70 12.17 5.00
N CYS A 111 19.57 12.27 5.68
CA CYS A 111 18.25 12.14 5.06
C CYS A 111 17.40 13.34 5.51
N SER A 112 16.74 13.99 4.57
CA SER A 112 15.75 15.03 4.86
C SER A 112 14.47 14.39 5.41
N ASP A 113 13.89 15.00 6.44
CA ASP A 113 12.58 14.63 6.99
C ASP A 113 11.42 15.21 6.14
N ASN A 114 11.73 15.95 5.07
CA ASN A 114 10.70 16.50 4.20
C ASN A 114 9.93 15.40 3.49
N VAL A 115 8.71 15.20 3.92
CA VAL A 115 7.69 14.49 3.16
C VAL A 115 7.25 15.46 2.06
N ALA A 116 7.79 15.31 0.87
CA ALA A 116 7.32 16.08 -0.27
C ALA A 116 5.82 15.80 -0.47
N ASN A 117 5.00 16.85 -0.62
CA ASN A 117 3.55 16.77 -0.72
C ASN A 117 3.01 15.95 -1.91
N ASN A 118 3.86 15.39 -2.74
CA ASN A 118 3.53 14.65 -3.97
C ASN A 118 4.05 13.20 -3.94
N THR A 119 4.11 12.60 -2.77
CA THR A 119 4.56 11.22 -2.64
C THR A 119 3.45 10.29 -3.03
N ILE A 120 3.62 9.57 -4.12
CA ILE A 120 2.79 8.42 -4.41
C ILE A 120 3.32 7.25 -3.60
N THR A 121 2.42 6.64 -2.87
CA THR A 121 2.66 5.37 -2.22
C THR A 121 2.50 4.28 -3.26
N VAL A 122 3.53 3.50 -3.48
CA VAL A 122 3.46 2.36 -4.38
C VAL A 122 3.39 1.11 -3.53
N ASP A 123 2.27 0.42 -3.64
CA ASP A 123 2.11 -0.90 -3.06
C ASP A 123 2.69 -1.92 -4.05
N GLU A 124 3.43 -2.89 -3.52
CA GLU A 124 3.93 -4.04 -4.29
C GLU A 124 4.87 -3.71 -5.46
N ILE A 125 5.97 -3.04 -5.15
CA ILE A 125 7.10 -2.95 -6.06
C ILE A 125 7.83 -4.31 -6.03
N SER A 126 8.23 -4.84 -7.18
CA SER A 126 9.12 -6.01 -7.19
C SER A 126 10.38 -5.72 -6.37
N PHE A 127 10.91 -6.72 -5.66
CA PHE A 127 12.14 -6.52 -4.88
C PHE A 127 13.30 -6.04 -5.76
N GLU A 128 13.38 -6.51 -7.00
CA GLU A 128 14.39 -6.07 -7.98
C GLU A 128 14.27 -4.56 -8.30
N ASP A 129 13.06 -4.08 -8.60
CA ASP A 129 12.82 -2.66 -8.86
C ASP A 129 13.12 -1.81 -7.62
N TYR A 130 12.72 -2.30 -6.43
CA TYR A 130 13.02 -1.64 -5.16
C TYR A 130 14.53 -1.48 -4.96
N MET A 131 15.32 -2.53 -5.19
CA MET A 131 16.78 -2.48 -5.13
C MET A 131 17.36 -1.50 -6.16
N GLY A 132 16.76 -1.40 -7.35
CA GLY A 132 17.09 -0.41 -8.36
C GLY A 132 16.85 1.03 -7.88
N TYR A 133 15.78 1.29 -7.14
CA TYR A 133 15.50 2.59 -6.53
C TYR A 133 16.47 2.92 -5.40
N MET A 134 16.75 1.95 -4.54
CA MET A 134 17.74 2.05 -3.47
C MET A 134 19.12 2.39 -4.04
N LYS A 135 19.54 1.70 -5.10
CA LYS A 135 20.81 1.95 -5.79
C LYS A 135 20.93 3.39 -6.27
N ARG A 136 19.90 3.91 -6.99
CA ARG A 136 19.93 5.30 -7.48
C ARG A 136 19.99 6.32 -6.36
N ALA A 137 19.26 6.10 -5.27
CA ALA A 137 19.32 6.98 -4.11
C ALA A 137 20.71 6.95 -3.44
N TYR A 138 21.30 5.77 -3.33
CA TYR A 138 22.65 5.58 -2.78
C TYR A 138 23.72 6.26 -3.64
N GLU A 139 23.74 6.02 -4.94
CA GLU A 139 24.68 6.64 -5.87
C GLU A 139 24.56 8.16 -5.95
N TYR A 140 23.35 8.71 -5.76
CA TYR A 140 23.15 10.14 -5.63
C TYR A 140 23.78 10.66 -4.35
N ALA A 141 23.55 9.98 -3.23
CA ALA A 141 24.08 10.35 -1.92
C ALA A 141 25.62 10.27 -1.86
N GLU A 142 26.25 9.35 -2.58
CA GLU A 142 27.72 9.28 -2.68
C GLU A 142 28.34 10.57 -3.23
N LYS A 143 27.62 11.27 -4.09
CA LYS A 143 28.08 12.54 -4.69
C LYS A 143 27.87 13.75 -3.80
N GLY A 144 26.80 13.75 -2.99
CA GLY A 144 26.36 14.91 -2.23
C GLY A 144 26.27 14.71 -0.70
N MET A 145 26.59 13.55 -0.17
CA MET A 145 26.48 13.17 1.25
C MET A 145 25.05 13.27 1.82
N ALA A 146 24.05 13.37 0.97
CA ALA A 146 22.64 13.39 1.37
C ALA A 146 21.81 12.55 0.42
N LEU A 147 20.84 11.82 0.96
CA LEU A 147 19.85 11.13 0.14
C LEU A 147 19.06 12.16 -0.70
N PRO A 148 18.66 11.82 -1.93
CA PRO A 148 17.80 12.69 -2.72
C PRO A 148 16.45 12.86 -2.03
N ASN A 149 15.73 13.95 -2.29
CA ASN A 149 14.39 14.10 -1.74
C ASN A 149 13.43 13.00 -2.24
N TYR A 150 13.66 12.51 -3.46
CA TYR A 150 12.89 11.42 -4.08
C TYR A 150 13.69 10.73 -5.21
N VAL A 151 13.26 9.54 -5.57
CA VAL A 151 13.61 8.86 -6.83
C VAL A 151 12.37 8.72 -7.69
N THR A 152 12.52 8.83 -9.02
CA THR A 152 11.41 8.64 -9.96
C THR A 152 11.31 7.17 -10.36
N MET A 153 10.10 6.62 -10.38
CA MET A 153 9.86 5.29 -10.93
C MET A 153 10.01 5.32 -12.46
N GLN A 154 10.76 4.38 -13.00
CA GLN A 154 10.97 4.31 -14.46
C GLN A 154 9.75 3.76 -15.21
N SER A 155 8.98 2.87 -14.56
CA SER A 155 7.78 2.28 -15.15
C SER A 155 6.55 3.18 -15.10
N GLY A 156 6.60 4.28 -14.32
CA GLY A 156 5.42 5.05 -13.98
C GLY A 156 4.43 4.24 -13.13
N TYR A 157 3.45 4.92 -12.57
CA TYR A 157 2.29 4.27 -11.94
C TYR A 157 1.16 4.19 -12.96
N VAL A 158 0.52 3.04 -13.08
CA VAL A 158 -0.65 2.84 -13.94
C VAL A 158 -1.86 2.62 -13.04
N ASP A 159 -2.82 3.53 -13.09
CA ASP A 159 -4.07 3.39 -12.34
C ASP A 159 -4.99 2.33 -12.96
N ALA A 160 -6.04 1.95 -12.24
CA ALA A 160 -7.01 0.95 -12.69
C ALA A 160 -7.70 1.30 -14.02
N ASP A 161 -7.79 2.60 -14.34
CA ASP A 161 -8.31 3.11 -15.61
C ASP A 161 -7.27 3.15 -16.75
N GLY A 162 -6.01 2.74 -16.48
CA GLY A 162 -4.91 2.75 -17.46
C GLY A 162 -4.16 4.08 -17.55
N SER A 163 -4.51 5.09 -16.75
CA SER A 163 -3.78 6.36 -16.68
C SER A 163 -2.38 6.17 -16.13
N LYS A 164 -1.38 6.80 -16.78
CA LYS A 164 0.03 6.71 -16.38
C LYS A 164 0.47 8.00 -15.70
N TYR A 165 1.18 7.86 -14.60
CA TYR A 165 1.72 8.98 -13.83
C TYR A 165 3.22 8.84 -13.58
N ASP A 166 3.93 9.97 -13.60
CA ASP A 166 5.30 10.03 -13.09
C ASP A 166 5.29 9.94 -11.57
N VAL A 167 5.73 8.81 -11.06
CA VAL A 167 5.73 8.52 -9.63
C VAL A 167 7.08 8.87 -9.01
N ARG A 168 7.03 9.61 -7.91
CA ARG A 168 8.19 9.95 -7.10
C ARG A 168 8.10 9.23 -5.76
N ILE A 169 9.09 8.41 -5.46
CA ILE A 169 9.22 7.75 -4.15
C ILE A 169 10.19 8.59 -3.32
N VAL A 170 9.72 9.18 -2.24
CA VAL A 170 10.59 9.96 -1.34
C VAL A 170 11.52 9.03 -0.57
N SER A 171 12.70 9.54 -0.20
CA SER A 171 13.71 8.74 0.51
C SER A 171 13.22 8.21 1.87
N LEU A 172 12.31 8.92 2.54
CA LEU A 172 11.66 8.39 3.74
C LEU A 172 10.83 7.14 3.44
N ALA A 173 10.07 7.13 2.33
CA ALA A 173 9.28 5.96 1.91
C ALA A 173 10.18 4.77 1.53
N LEU A 174 11.33 5.02 0.87
CA LEU A 174 12.33 3.98 0.66
C LEU A 174 12.87 3.42 1.97
N SER A 175 13.09 4.28 2.97
CA SER A 175 13.57 3.86 4.29
C SER A 175 12.53 3.04 5.07
N VAL A 176 11.24 3.35 4.90
CA VAL A 176 10.14 2.52 5.43
C VAL A 176 10.11 1.15 4.75
N GLY A 177 10.23 1.12 3.42
CA GLY A 177 10.35 -0.12 2.67
C GLY A 177 11.54 -0.97 3.15
N LEU A 178 12.68 -0.32 3.43
CA LEU A 178 13.86 -1.00 3.95
C LEU A 178 13.61 -1.64 5.32
N ALA A 179 13.00 -0.91 6.25
CA ALA A 179 12.65 -1.43 7.57
C ALA A 179 11.69 -2.63 7.46
N ARG A 180 10.72 -2.56 6.54
CA ARG A 180 9.79 -3.65 6.24
C ARG A 180 10.48 -4.89 5.66
N VAL A 181 11.44 -4.70 4.74
CA VAL A 181 12.22 -5.81 4.19
C VAL A 181 12.98 -6.54 5.29
N PHE A 182 13.62 -5.82 6.22
CA PHE A 182 14.34 -6.46 7.33
C PHE A 182 13.41 -7.08 8.37
N HIS A 183 12.22 -6.53 8.58
CA HIS A 183 11.20 -7.16 9.41
C HIS A 183 10.75 -8.50 8.79
N TYR A 184 10.43 -8.52 7.50
CA TYR A 184 10.09 -9.75 6.78
C TYR A 184 11.22 -10.76 6.81
N PHE A 185 12.46 -10.32 6.54
CA PHE A 185 13.65 -11.18 6.56
C PHE A 185 13.89 -11.81 7.94
N LYS A 186 13.70 -11.05 9.01
CA LYS A 186 13.80 -11.57 10.38
C LYS A 186 12.78 -12.69 10.66
N GLU A 187 11.57 -12.55 10.15
CA GLU A 187 10.49 -13.52 10.40
C GLU A 187 10.59 -14.78 9.53
N HIS A 188 11.09 -14.66 8.29
CA HIS A 188 11.04 -15.72 7.28
C HIS A 188 12.43 -16.27 6.90
N ASN A 189 13.50 -15.58 7.29
CA ASN A 189 14.88 -15.84 6.87
C ASN A 189 15.07 -15.87 5.34
N GLU A 190 14.22 -15.14 4.63
CA GLU A 190 14.25 -14.95 3.17
C GLU A 190 13.87 -13.51 2.80
N LEU A 191 14.33 -13.05 1.63
CA LEU A 191 13.96 -11.72 1.13
C LEU A 191 12.56 -11.76 0.50
N PRO A 192 11.74 -10.71 0.66
CA PRO A 192 10.40 -10.69 0.09
C PRO A 192 10.43 -10.57 -1.45
N GLU A 193 9.43 -11.13 -2.13
CA GLU A 193 9.28 -10.97 -3.58
C GLU A 193 8.88 -9.53 -3.95
N THR A 194 8.10 -8.88 -3.11
CA THR A 194 7.62 -7.51 -3.31
C THR A 194 7.85 -6.64 -2.08
N VAL A 195 8.01 -5.35 -2.30
CA VAL A 195 8.21 -4.35 -1.25
C VAL A 195 7.17 -3.25 -1.39
N SER A 196 6.48 -2.95 -0.32
CA SER A 196 5.69 -1.74 -0.20
C SER A 196 6.55 -0.64 0.43
N THR A 197 6.68 0.47 -0.27
CA THR A 197 7.50 1.62 0.18
C THR A 197 6.73 2.59 1.06
N TRP A 198 5.48 2.26 1.38
CA TRP A 198 4.63 3.12 2.17
C TRP A 198 3.74 2.31 3.12
N HIS A 199 2.92 3.04 3.88
CA HIS A 199 1.88 2.49 4.70
C HIS A 199 0.98 1.56 3.91
N THR A 200 1.03 0.30 4.17
CA THR A 200 -0.03 -0.64 3.81
C THR A 200 -1.26 -0.46 4.70
N ASP A 201 -1.18 0.43 5.68
CA ASP A 201 -2.23 0.60 6.66
C ASP A 201 -3.24 1.68 6.28
N TYR A 202 -3.73 1.55 5.06
CA TYR A 202 -4.94 2.26 4.65
C TYR A 202 -6.21 1.71 5.35
N LEU A 203 -6.03 0.95 6.42
CA LEU A 203 -7.10 0.43 7.29
C LEU A 203 -7.24 1.22 8.60
N ARG A 204 -6.33 2.17 8.90
CA ARG A 204 -6.32 2.87 10.18
C ARG A 204 -7.22 4.10 10.23
N SER A 205 -7.66 4.41 11.46
CA SER A 205 -8.28 5.69 11.80
C SER A 205 -7.35 6.87 11.55
N THR A 206 -7.94 7.98 11.15
CA THR A 206 -7.32 9.31 11.18
C THR A 206 -8.29 10.31 11.80
N ALA A 207 -7.86 11.52 12.12
CA ALA A 207 -8.69 12.51 12.80
C ALA A 207 -10.06 12.76 12.12
N ASN A 208 -10.07 12.84 10.78
CA ASN A 208 -11.28 13.05 10.00
C ASN A 208 -11.92 11.75 9.47
N CYS A 209 -11.32 10.60 9.79
CA CYS A 209 -11.73 9.26 9.33
C CYS A 209 -11.65 8.25 10.50
N PRO A 210 -12.47 8.40 11.57
CA PRO A 210 -12.46 7.49 12.71
C PRO A 210 -13.27 6.23 12.37
N ILE A 211 -12.58 5.11 12.14
CA ILE A 211 -13.17 3.85 11.65
C ILE A 211 -13.96 3.08 12.73
N ASP A 212 -13.63 3.30 13.98
CA ASP A 212 -14.25 2.68 15.16
C ASP A 212 -15.40 3.52 15.77
N ASN A 213 -15.69 4.68 15.16
CA ASN A 213 -16.79 5.52 15.60
C ASN A 213 -18.14 4.82 15.37
N PRO A 214 -19.04 4.75 16.38
CA PRO A 214 -20.31 4.06 16.25
C PRO A 214 -21.19 4.49 15.07
N VAL A 215 -21.12 5.77 14.66
CA VAL A 215 -21.85 6.29 13.49
C VAL A 215 -21.30 5.70 12.19
N VAL A 216 -19.98 5.61 12.07
CA VAL A 216 -19.31 5.02 10.90
C VAL A 216 -19.61 3.53 10.83
N VAL A 217 -19.42 2.82 11.94
CA VAL A 217 -19.63 1.36 12.01
C VAL A 217 -21.08 1.01 11.69
N ALA A 218 -22.05 1.66 12.34
CA ALA A 218 -23.48 1.37 12.12
C ALA A 218 -23.90 1.64 10.67
N LYS A 219 -23.41 2.74 10.06
CA LYS A 219 -23.72 3.05 8.66
C LYS A 219 -23.06 2.07 7.70
N MET A 220 -21.82 1.72 7.95
CA MET A 220 -21.10 0.71 7.17
C MET A 220 -21.82 -0.64 7.21
N GLU A 221 -22.17 -1.15 8.40
CA GLU A 221 -22.90 -2.42 8.58
C GLU A 221 -24.26 -2.43 7.85
N GLU A 222 -24.99 -1.30 7.93
CA GLU A 222 -26.26 -1.12 7.21
C GLU A 222 -26.06 -1.31 5.69
N ILE A 223 -25.02 -0.66 5.13
CA ILE A 223 -24.77 -0.64 3.68
C ILE A 223 -24.29 -2.00 3.16
N ILE A 224 -23.38 -2.64 3.90
CA ILE A 224 -22.78 -3.90 3.44
C ILE A 224 -23.62 -5.14 3.81
N ALA A 225 -24.75 -4.96 4.46
CA ALA A 225 -25.63 -6.06 4.86
C ALA A 225 -25.95 -6.98 3.67
N GLY A 226 -25.62 -8.27 3.81
CA GLY A 226 -25.84 -9.28 2.78
C GLY A 226 -24.82 -9.31 1.62
N LYS A 227 -23.84 -8.40 1.60
CA LYS A 227 -22.74 -8.44 0.64
C LYS A 227 -21.72 -9.50 1.04
N LYS A 228 -21.29 -10.31 0.05
CA LYS A 228 -20.46 -11.50 0.30
C LYS A 228 -18.98 -11.29 -0.04
N THR A 229 -18.70 -10.49 -1.05
CA THR A 229 -17.33 -10.22 -1.51
C THR A 229 -16.89 -8.81 -1.15
N ASP A 230 -15.60 -8.58 -1.10
CA ASP A 230 -15.05 -7.26 -0.83
C ASP A 230 -15.38 -6.26 -1.94
N TYR A 231 -15.45 -6.74 -3.20
CA TYR A 231 -15.92 -5.93 -4.32
C TYR A 231 -17.37 -5.47 -4.12
N GLU A 232 -18.29 -6.37 -3.75
CA GLU A 232 -19.70 -6.02 -3.48
C GLU A 232 -19.85 -5.02 -2.32
N LYS A 233 -19.00 -5.13 -1.28
CA LYS A 233 -18.98 -4.18 -0.15
C LYS A 233 -18.51 -2.81 -0.60
N ALA A 234 -17.39 -2.74 -1.35
CA ALA A 234 -16.81 -1.50 -1.84
C ALA A 234 -17.78 -0.78 -2.79
N GLU A 235 -18.35 -1.50 -3.73
CA GLU A 235 -19.35 -1.00 -4.68
C GLU A 235 -20.60 -0.47 -3.97
N ALA A 236 -21.10 -1.19 -2.95
CA ALA A 236 -22.25 -0.76 -2.17
C ALA A 236 -21.98 0.53 -1.40
N ILE A 237 -20.80 0.67 -0.77
CA ILE A 237 -20.39 1.89 -0.07
C ILE A 237 -20.34 3.07 -1.05
N PHE A 238 -19.78 2.87 -2.24
CA PHE A 238 -19.71 3.92 -3.25
C PHE A 238 -21.10 4.36 -3.73
N TYR A 239 -21.96 3.44 -4.16
CA TYR A 239 -23.27 3.79 -4.69
C TYR A 239 -24.20 4.36 -3.64
N TYR A 240 -24.15 3.87 -2.38
CA TYR A 240 -24.89 4.50 -1.30
C TYR A 240 -24.47 5.96 -1.12
N SER A 241 -23.16 6.22 -1.13
CA SER A 241 -22.63 7.59 -0.97
C SER A 241 -22.97 8.50 -2.14
N LEU A 242 -23.04 7.97 -3.36
CA LEU A 242 -23.41 8.70 -4.56
C LEU A 242 -24.91 9.03 -4.61
N ASP A 243 -25.76 8.10 -4.19
CA ASP A 243 -27.21 8.19 -4.36
C ASP A 243 -27.90 8.91 -3.20
N GLU A 244 -27.36 8.78 -1.97
CA GLU A 244 -28.02 9.25 -0.76
C GLU A 244 -27.42 10.54 -0.17
N TRP A 245 -26.25 10.96 -0.62
CA TRP A 245 -25.59 12.14 -0.04
C TRP A 245 -25.55 13.32 -1.01
N GLU A 246 -25.82 14.51 -0.44
CA GLU A 246 -25.80 15.78 -1.19
C GLU A 246 -24.39 16.37 -1.26
N TRP A 247 -23.97 16.78 -2.47
CA TRP A 247 -22.78 17.59 -2.63
C TRP A 247 -23.04 19.04 -2.22
N ILE A 248 -22.17 19.59 -1.38
CA ILE A 248 -22.31 20.97 -0.83
C ILE A 248 -21.03 21.74 -1.14
N ASN A 249 -21.20 22.97 -1.66
CA ASN A 249 -20.07 23.79 -2.10
C ASN A 249 -19.40 24.54 -0.94
N TYR A 250 -18.22 24.09 -0.54
CA TYR A 250 -17.26 24.78 0.34
C TYR A 250 -15.86 24.22 0.11
N SER A 251 -14.82 24.86 0.69
CA SER A 251 -13.42 24.45 0.51
C SER A 251 -12.92 23.66 1.72
N ASN A 252 -12.00 22.74 1.48
CA ASN A 252 -11.31 21.91 2.47
C ASN A 252 -12.23 21.05 3.35
N THR A 253 -11.64 20.27 4.26
CA THR A 253 -12.37 19.48 5.25
C THR A 253 -13.09 20.38 6.25
N SER A 254 -14.37 20.14 6.48
CA SER A 254 -15.18 20.86 7.45
C SER A 254 -15.97 19.95 8.40
N ARG A 255 -16.38 18.79 7.92
CA ARG A 255 -17.25 17.86 8.63
C ARG A 255 -16.52 16.59 9.10
N GLY A 256 -15.61 16.07 8.29
CA GLY A 256 -15.05 14.75 8.45
C GLY A 256 -16.12 13.65 8.27
N ALA A 257 -15.72 12.39 8.37
CA ALA A 257 -16.60 11.25 8.09
C ALA A 257 -17.89 11.24 8.93
N VAL A 258 -17.76 11.43 10.23
CA VAL A 258 -18.90 11.30 11.18
C VAL A 258 -20.02 12.30 10.88
N LYS A 259 -19.68 13.59 10.76
CA LYS A 259 -20.71 14.62 10.47
C LYS A 259 -21.27 14.50 9.07
N THR A 260 -20.46 14.09 8.10
CA THR A 260 -20.90 13.83 6.73
C THR A 260 -21.98 12.75 6.69
N ILE A 261 -21.77 11.64 7.39
CA ILE A 261 -22.74 10.55 7.52
C ILE A 261 -24.02 11.03 8.24
N GLN A 262 -23.88 11.76 9.36
CA GLN A 262 -25.03 12.25 10.13
C GLN A 262 -25.88 13.29 9.39
N GLN A 263 -25.26 14.08 8.50
CA GLN A 263 -25.91 15.20 7.82
C GLN A 263 -26.20 14.89 6.33
N ASN A 264 -25.93 13.67 5.89
CA ASN A 264 -26.16 13.18 4.54
C ASN A 264 -25.58 14.12 3.46
N GLY A 265 -24.33 14.55 3.63
CA GLY A 265 -23.72 15.40 2.61
C GLY A 265 -22.46 16.13 3.05
N GLY A 266 -21.76 16.68 2.06
CA GLY A 266 -20.50 17.38 2.23
C GLY A 266 -19.90 17.82 0.89
N ASN A 267 -18.72 18.43 0.93
CA ASN A 267 -17.93 18.67 -0.27
C ASN A 267 -17.13 17.41 -0.67
N CYS A 268 -16.32 17.51 -1.71
CA CYS A 268 -15.50 16.39 -2.18
C CYS A 268 -14.58 15.79 -1.10
N CYS A 269 -14.00 16.64 -0.21
CA CYS A 269 -13.16 16.18 0.89
C CYS A 269 -13.97 15.37 1.91
N ASP A 270 -15.10 15.94 2.36
CA ASP A 270 -15.91 15.34 3.42
C ASP A 270 -16.64 14.07 2.95
N LEU A 271 -17.14 14.05 1.72
CA LEU A 271 -17.72 12.86 1.11
C LEU A 271 -16.65 11.74 0.99
N SER A 272 -15.43 12.11 0.56
CA SER A 272 -14.32 11.14 0.52
C SER A 272 -13.93 10.64 1.91
N HIS A 273 -13.98 11.48 2.96
CA HIS A 273 -13.75 11.04 4.34
C HIS A 273 -14.74 9.96 4.75
N ALA A 274 -16.02 10.13 4.44
CA ALA A 274 -17.05 9.17 4.80
C ALA A 274 -16.89 7.84 4.03
N VAL A 275 -16.60 7.86 2.73
CA VAL A 275 -16.30 6.66 1.92
C VAL A 275 -15.08 5.93 2.47
N VAL A 276 -13.97 6.65 2.70
CA VAL A 276 -12.73 6.05 3.21
C VAL A 276 -12.94 5.46 4.60
N ALA A 277 -13.67 6.14 5.49
CA ALA A 277 -13.94 5.64 6.84
C ALA A 277 -14.75 4.35 6.82
N MET A 278 -15.82 4.30 6.03
CA MET A 278 -16.65 3.10 5.92
C MET A 278 -15.93 1.94 5.25
N ALA A 279 -15.16 2.21 4.20
CA ALA A 279 -14.36 1.17 3.55
C ALA A 279 -13.33 0.56 4.52
N ARG A 280 -12.58 1.40 5.23
CA ARG A 280 -11.62 0.93 6.25
C ARG A 280 -12.29 0.19 7.41
N ALA A 281 -13.44 0.66 7.87
CA ALA A 281 -14.23 -0.03 8.91
C ALA A 281 -14.73 -1.40 8.43
N ALA A 282 -14.99 -1.56 7.13
CA ALA A 282 -15.33 -2.83 6.49
C ALA A 282 -14.12 -3.75 6.25
N GLY A 283 -12.91 -3.34 6.65
CA GLY A 283 -11.67 -4.09 6.42
C GLY A 283 -11.08 -3.90 5.02
N LEU A 284 -11.56 -2.93 4.24
CA LEU A 284 -11.08 -2.64 2.90
C LEU A 284 -10.05 -1.51 2.94
N PRO A 285 -8.82 -1.70 2.44
CA PRO A 285 -7.86 -0.61 2.35
C PRO A 285 -8.44 0.54 1.50
N ALA A 286 -8.37 1.77 2.02
CA ALA A 286 -8.89 2.93 1.31
C ALA A 286 -8.03 4.18 1.55
N ARG A 287 -7.92 5.03 0.52
CA ARG A 287 -7.08 6.24 0.53
C ARG A 287 -7.75 7.40 -0.21
N TYR A 288 -7.14 8.57 -0.10
CA TYR A 288 -7.59 9.76 -0.83
C TYR A 288 -6.75 9.98 -2.07
N TYR A 289 -7.43 10.33 -3.15
CA TYR A 289 -6.85 10.71 -4.43
C TYR A 289 -7.13 12.20 -4.66
N HIS A 290 -6.09 13.02 -4.82
CA HIS A 290 -6.21 14.45 -5.05
C HIS A 290 -5.64 14.83 -6.41
N ALA A 291 -6.41 15.58 -7.20
CA ALA A 291 -6.01 16.05 -8.52
C ALA A 291 -6.62 17.42 -8.85
N GLN A 292 -6.04 18.10 -9.85
CA GLN A 292 -6.74 19.19 -10.56
C GLN A 292 -7.58 18.54 -11.66
N CYS A 293 -8.88 18.70 -11.58
CA CYS A 293 -9.82 18.12 -12.53
C CYS A 293 -10.52 19.23 -13.34
N LYS A 294 -10.53 19.05 -14.66
CA LYS A 294 -11.29 19.94 -15.56
C LYS A 294 -12.67 19.37 -15.82
N TYR A 295 -13.67 20.07 -15.36
CA TYR A 295 -15.06 19.64 -15.49
C TYR A 295 -15.58 19.85 -16.90
N LYS A 296 -16.10 18.79 -17.54
CA LYS A 296 -16.59 18.84 -18.94
C LYS A 296 -17.72 19.84 -19.15
N LYS A 297 -18.61 19.98 -18.17
CA LYS A 297 -19.79 20.86 -18.26
C LYS A 297 -19.46 22.34 -18.11
N SER A 298 -18.58 22.70 -17.18
CA SER A 298 -18.23 24.11 -16.91
C SER A 298 -16.95 24.55 -17.60
N GLY A 299 -16.10 23.64 -18.02
CA GLY A 299 -14.75 23.92 -18.49
C GLY A 299 -13.77 24.41 -17.40
N SER A 300 -14.22 24.48 -16.15
CA SER A 300 -13.41 24.95 -15.03
C SER A 300 -12.46 23.87 -14.56
N THR A 301 -11.22 24.25 -14.21
CA THR A 301 -10.25 23.37 -13.55
C THR A 301 -10.24 23.68 -12.06
N ILE A 302 -10.49 22.68 -11.22
CA ILE A 302 -10.64 22.83 -9.77
C ILE A 302 -9.90 21.68 -9.08
N GLY A 303 -9.26 21.98 -7.93
CA GLY A 303 -8.74 20.94 -7.03
C GLY A 303 -9.87 20.04 -6.54
N HIS A 304 -9.70 18.73 -6.70
CA HIS A 304 -10.72 17.74 -6.40
C HIS A 304 -10.16 16.56 -5.63
N VAL A 305 -10.88 16.11 -4.62
CA VAL A 305 -10.55 14.93 -3.82
C VAL A 305 -11.57 13.84 -4.09
N MET A 306 -11.07 12.64 -4.30
CA MET A 306 -11.86 11.42 -4.47
C MET A 306 -11.33 10.36 -3.52
N ALA A 307 -12.11 9.35 -3.19
CA ALA A 307 -11.64 8.17 -2.48
C ALA A 307 -11.11 7.12 -3.48
N GLN A 308 -10.23 6.25 -3.02
CA GLN A 308 -9.91 4.99 -3.67
C GLN A 308 -10.05 3.85 -2.68
N ILE A 309 -10.62 2.73 -3.12
CA ILE A 309 -10.78 1.48 -2.34
C ILE A 309 -10.02 0.37 -3.06
N TYR A 310 -9.23 -0.40 -2.31
CA TYR A 310 -8.48 -1.53 -2.84
C TYR A 310 -9.26 -2.83 -2.65
N VAL A 311 -9.57 -3.50 -3.76
CA VAL A 311 -10.22 -4.81 -3.79
C VAL A 311 -9.71 -5.62 -4.98
N ASP A 312 -9.58 -6.91 -4.83
CA ASP A 312 -9.19 -7.85 -5.89
C ASP A 312 -7.88 -7.43 -6.62
N GLY A 313 -6.90 -6.93 -5.86
CA GLY A 313 -5.60 -6.53 -6.40
C GLY A 313 -5.59 -5.18 -7.13
N LYS A 314 -6.66 -4.35 -7.03
CA LYS A 314 -6.79 -3.08 -7.76
C LYS A 314 -7.34 -1.97 -6.89
N TRP A 315 -6.91 -0.73 -7.17
CA TRP A 315 -7.51 0.47 -6.62
C TRP A 315 -8.67 0.95 -7.50
N TYR A 316 -9.85 1.05 -6.92
CA TYR A 316 -11.05 1.55 -7.58
C TYR A 316 -11.33 2.98 -7.13
N LEU A 317 -11.42 3.90 -8.08
CA LEU A 317 -11.75 5.30 -7.81
C LEU A 317 -13.23 5.43 -7.42
N CYS A 318 -13.50 6.21 -6.38
CA CYS A 318 -14.81 6.45 -5.81
C CYS A 318 -15.03 7.96 -5.68
N ASP A 319 -15.82 8.53 -6.56
CA ASP A 319 -16.22 9.94 -6.48
C ASP A 319 -17.72 10.10 -6.25
N PRO A 320 -18.16 10.19 -5.00
CA PRO A 320 -19.58 10.37 -4.68
C PRO A 320 -20.08 11.82 -4.87
N SER A 321 -19.20 12.74 -5.27
CA SER A 321 -19.56 14.17 -5.40
C SER A 321 -20.16 14.54 -6.76
N SER A 322 -20.17 13.61 -7.71
CA SER A 322 -20.62 13.89 -9.08
C SER A 322 -21.55 12.82 -9.62
N SER A 323 -22.76 13.21 -9.99
CA SER A 323 -23.71 12.34 -10.68
C SER A 323 -23.16 11.94 -12.08
N GLY A 324 -23.07 10.65 -12.36
CA GLY A 324 -22.54 10.13 -13.62
C GLY A 324 -21.18 9.46 -13.48
N THR A 325 -20.62 9.42 -12.27
CA THR A 325 -19.51 8.53 -11.93
C THR A 325 -20.03 7.12 -11.71
N THR A 326 -19.17 6.14 -11.96
CA THR A 326 -19.41 4.74 -11.63
C THR A 326 -18.25 4.22 -10.80
N PHE A 327 -18.46 3.13 -10.08
CA PHE A 327 -17.41 2.52 -9.29
C PHE A 327 -16.16 2.23 -10.15
N GLY A 328 -15.05 2.83 -9.81
CA GLY A 328 -13.77 2.72 -10.55
C GLY A 328 -13.60 3.69 -11.72
N ASN A 329 -14.62 4.52 -12.07
CA ASN A 329 -14.51 5.40 -13.23
C ASN A 329 -15.09 6.80 -12.96
N HIS A 330 -14.33 7.84 -13.32
CA HIS A 330 -14.69 9.25 -13.19
C HIS A 330 -14.78 9.99 -14.54
N GLU A 331 -14.48 9.34 -15.66
CA GLU A 331 -14.34 9.99 -16.97
C GLU A 331 -15.61 10.66 -17.49
N ALA A 332 -16.78 10.27 -16.97
CA ALA A 332 -18.04 10.81 -17.45
C ALA A 332 -18.18 12.32 -17.28
N TRP A 333 -17.55 12.91 -16.25
CA TRP A 333 -17.77 14.31 -15.88
C TRP A 333 -16.52 15.20 -15.91
N SER A 334 -15.30 14.63 -15.82
CA SER A 334 -14.06 15.41 -15.81
C SER A 334 -12.92 14.73 -16.55
N THR A 335 -11.88 15.53 -16.81
CA THR A 335 -10.55 15.05 -17.18
C THR A 335 -9.56 15.46 -16.11
N MET A 336 -8.61 14.60 -15.80
CA MET A 336 -7.54 14.93 -14.89
C MET A 336 -6.49 15.79 -15.64
N GLU A 337 -6.18 16.96 -15.08
CA GLU A 337 -5.18 17.87 -15.64
C GLU A 337 -3.84 17.71 -14.93
N THR A 338 -3.87 17.56 -13.61
CA THR A 338 -2.66 17.41 -12.79
C THR A 338 -2.96 16.52 -11.59
N PHE A 339 -2.16 15.49 -11.42
CA PHE A 339 -2.19 14.68 -10.22
C PHE A 339 -1.45 15.38 -9.07
N ASN A 340 -2.09 15.51 -7.91
CA ASN A 340 -1.53 16.20 -6.74
C ASN A 340 -1.04 15.22 -5.65
N GLY A 341 -1.57 14.01 -5.59
CA GLY A 341 -1.08 12.99 -4.66
C GLY A 341 -2.13 11.99 -4.16
N LEU A 342 -1.62 10.95 -3.53
CA LEU A 342 -2.38 9.95 -2.77
C LEU A 342 -2.09 10.16 -1.29
N TYR A 343 -3.12 10.08 -0.44
CA TYR A 343 -2.98 10.39 0.97
C TYR A 343 -3.68 9.34 1.84
N LYS A 344 -3.07 9.01 2.97
CA LYS A 344 -3.72 8.28 4.06
C LYS A 344 -4.69 9.17 4.83
N ALA A 345 -4.28 10.43 5.03
CA ALA A 345 -5.06 11.49 5.64
C ALA A 345 -4.88 12.77 4.84
N LEU A 346 -5.96 13.48 4.56
CA LEU A 346 -5.87 14.78 3.88
C LEU A 346 -5.15 15.81 4.77
N PRO A 347 -4.24 16.60 4.19
CA PRO A 347 -3.49 17.61 4.93
C PRO A 347 -4.26 18.94 5.13
N PHE A 348 -5.54 19.01 4.69
CA PHE A 348 -6.36 20.24 4.70
C PHE A 348 -7.83 19.97 5.00
#